data_8c2963b9ab0e41a908aa7cf9febe0268
#
_entry.id   8c2963b9ab0e41a908aa7cf9febe0268
#
_cell.length_a   1.000
_cell.length_b   1.000
_cell.length_c   1.000
_cell.angle_alpha   90.00
_cell.angle_beta   90.00
_cell.angle_gamma   90.00
#
_symmetry.space_group_name_H-M   'P 1'
#
loop_
_entity.id
_entity.type
_entity.pdbx_description
1 polymer ?
#
loop_
_entity_poly.entity_id
_entity_poly.type
_entity_poly.pdbx_seq_one_letter_code
_entity_poly.pdbx_strand_id
1 'polypeptide(L)'
;MRQNFKFKIMFDGTRYFGWEHQPNTDLTIQGKIETVLQRMVSSEKVPEVIGCGRTDAGVHAKAMIANAFLDTDMSTDAIRDYMNRYLPDDICILEVKEAAERFHSRYKAVGKTYCYTCYTGPLKPVFVRKYVYYIEETPDIVKMEEAAKLLMGVHDYASFCSNPKMKKSTVREVDSIQITKKGQYIRFTYHGTGFLQHMVRILTGTLLEVGFGKRDVSSIPELFEAKDRSLAGFTAPASGLCMMQVDYN
;
A
#
# COMPACT_ATOMS: atom_id res chain seq x y z
N MET A 1 8.25 -7.49 -31.11
CA MET A 1 7.06 -6.57 -31.22
C MET A 1 6.78 -5.95 -29.85
N ARG A 2 6.51 -4.64 -29.80
CA ARG A 2 6.19 -3.96 -28.52
C ARG A 2 4.88 -4.49 -27.95
N GLN A 3 4.92 -5.08 -26.77
CA GLN A 3 3.78 -5.73 -26.10
C GLN A 3 3.64 -5.24 -24.67
N ASN A 4 2.41 -5.20 -24.16
CA ASN A 4 2.11 -4.83 -22.78
C ASN A 4 2.24 -6.06 -21.85
N PHE A 5 3.02 -5.93 -20.79
CA PHE A 5 3.19 -6.98 -19.78
C PHE A 5 2.69 -6.51 -18.42
N LYS A 6 1.98 -7.40 -17.74
CA LYS A 6 1.49 -7.23 -16.36
C LYS A 6 2.40 -7.98 -15.41
N PHE A 7 2.88 -7.28 -14.39
CA PHE A 7 3.77 -7.80 -13.36
C PHE A 7 3.07 -7.88 -12.02
N LYS A 8 3.21 -8.99 -11.30
CA LYS A 8 2.89 -9.11 -9.88
C LYS A 8 4.18 -9.06 -9.09
N ILE A 9 4.27 -8.13 -8.15
CA ILE A 9 5.53 -7.74 -7.52
C ILE A 9 5.37 -7.79 -6.01
N MET A 10 6.37 -8.37 -5.34
CA MET A 10 6.52 -8.33 -3.88
C MET A 10 7.76 -7.54 -3.52
N PHE A 11 7.69 -6.72 -2.45
CA PHE A 11 8.86 -6.00 -1.96
C PHE A 11 8.82 -5.65 -0.47
N ASP A 12 10.00 -5.64 0.16
CA ASP A 12 10.26 -4.99 1.43
C ASP A 12 10.60 -3.52 1.19
N GLY A 13 9.69 -2.63 1.56
CA GLY A 13 9.85 -1.18 1.33
C GLY A 13 10.79 -0.47 2.31
N THR A 14 11.36 -1.17 3.32
CA THR A 14 12.07 -0.57 4.45
C THR A 14 13.14 0.44 4.06
N ARG A 15 13.91 0.18 3.01
CA ARG A 15 15.01 1.06 2.56
C ARG A 15 14.67 1.95 1.39
N TYR A 16 13.39 1.93 0.93
CA TYR A 16 12.95 2.68 -0.24
C TYR A 16 12.13 3.90 0.14
N PHE A 17 12.26 4.95 -0.65
CA PHE A 17 11.46 6.17 -0.55
C PHE A 17 10.09 6.03 -1.22
N GLY A 18 9.55 4.81 -1.24
CA GLY A 18 8.25 4.44 -1.79
C GLY A 18 8.36 3.87 -3.21
N TRP A 19 7.20 3.79 -3.85
CA TRP A 19 7.09 3.23 -5.19
C TRP A 19 7.66 4.16 -6.27
N GLU A 20 7.13 5.38 -6.36
CA GLU A 20 7.29 6.28 -7.51
C GLU A 20 8.64 7.00 -7.51
N HIS A 21 9.18 7.23 -8.71
CA HIS A 21 10.37 8.05 -8.91
C HIS A 21 10.33 9.37 -8.14
N GLN A 22 11.48 9.77 -7.62
CA GLN A 22 11.70 11.03 -6.95
C GLN A 22 12.96 11.71 -7.50
N PRO A 23 12.99 13.06 -7.64
CA PRO A 23 14.11 13.76 -8.26
C PRO A 23 15.44 13.60 -7.52
N ASN A 24 15.38 13.30 -6.21
CA ASN A 24 16.55 13.37 -5.32
C ASN A 24 17.08 11.99 -4.89
N THR A 25 16.52 10.89 -5.42
CA THR A 25 16.94 9.55 -5.00
C THR A 25 16.63 8.47 -6.05
N ASP A 26 17.56 7.54 -6.21
CA ASP A 26 17.40 6.31 -7.01
C ASP A 26 16.80 5.15 -6.19
N LEU A 27 16.55 5.37 -4.89
CA LEU A 27 16.04 4.35 -3.98
C LEU A 27 14.51 4.32 -4.00
N THR A 28 13.92 4.07 -5.18
CA THR A 28 12.50 3.82 -5.37
C THR A 28 12.29 2.45 -5.99
N ILE A 29 11.16 1.80 -5.67
CA ILE A 29 10.86 0.46 -6.21
C ILE A 29 10.73 0.52 -7.73
N GLN A 30 9.99 1.49 -8.25
CA GLN A 30 9.82 1.72 -9.69
C GLN A 30 11.18 1.88 -10.40
N GLY A 31 12.06 2.72 -9.87
CA GLY A 31 13.37 2.97 -10.46
C GLY A 31 14.25 1.72 -10.53
N LYS A 32 14.24 0.86 -9.49
CA LYS A 32 14.99 -0.40 -9.53
C LYS A 32 14.45 -1.35 -10.60
N ILE A 33 13.12 -1.45 -10.72
CA ILE A 33 12.48 -2.30 -11.75
C ILE A 33 12.79 -1.78 -13.14
N GLU A 34 12.65 -0.49 -13.39
CA GLU A 34 12.90 0.14 -14.69
C GLU A 34 14.36 0.01 -15.14
N THR A 35 15.31 0.16 -14.22
CA THR A 35 16.74 -0.05 -14.51
C THR A 35 17.01 -1.49 -14.99
N VAL A 36 16.41 -2.50 -14.34
CA VAL A 36 16.60 -3.89 -14.74
C VAL A 36 15.91 -4.19 -16.07
N LEU A 37 14.69 -3.65 -16.28
CA LEU A 37 13.97 -3.78 -17.56
C LEU A 37 14.74 -3.12 -18.70
N GLN A 38 15.27 -1.92 -18.52
CA GLN A 38 16.04 -1.21 -19.52
C GLN A 38 17.26 -2.04 -19.98
N ARG A 39 17.98 -2.62 -19.01
CA ARG A 39 19.10 -3.52 -19.28
C ARG A 39 18.66 -4.78 -20.04
N MET A 40 17.52 -5.37 -19.66
CA MET A 40 17.00 -6.59 -20.26
C MET A 40 16.66 -6.42 -21.74
N VAL A 41 16.01 -5.31 -22.09
CA VAL A 41 15.62 -5.05 -23.50
C VAL A 41 16.68 -4.27 -24.27
N SER A 42 17.85 -3.99 -23.67
CA SER A 42 18.96 -3.23 -24.28
C SER A 42 18.50 -1.91 -24.91
N SER A 43 17.57 -1.22 -24.27
CA SER A 43 16.95 0.00 -24.80
C SER A 43 17.69 1.25 -24.32
N GLU A 44 17.90 2.23 -25.22
CA GLU A 44 18.38 3.56 -24.83
C GLU A 44 17.35 4.31 -23.95
N LYS A 45 16.06 4.05 -24.20
CA LYS A 45 14.96 4.66 -23.45
C LYS A 45 14.52 3.73 -22.33
N VAL A 46 14.43 4.28 -21.11
CA VAL A 46 13.90 3.55 -19.94
C VAL A 46 12.44 3.15 -20.18
N PRO A 47 12.09 1.86 -20.08
CA PRO A 47 10.69 1.42 -20.13
C PRO A 47 9.91 1.98 -18.93
N GLU A 48 8.83 2.72 -19.18
CA GLU A 48 7.97 3.24 -18.12
C GLU A 48 7.18 2.11 -17.46
N VAL A 49 7.32 1.98 -16.15
CA VAL A 49 6.59 1.01 -15.33
C VAL A 49 5.44 1.70 -14.58
N ILE A 50 4.22 1.36 -14.94
CA ILE A 50 3.01 1.94 -14.38
C ILE A 50 2.51 1.07 -13.23
N GLY A 51 2.63 1.53 -11.98
CA GLY A 51 2.09 0.84 -10.81
C GLY A 51 0.58 1.04 -10.63
N CYS A 52 -0.11 0.09 -9.99
CA CYS A 52 -1.54 0.19 -9.66
C CYS A 52 -1.84 1.32 -8.66
N GLY A 53 -0.84 1.83 -7.98
CA GLY A 53 -0.90 2.94 -7.03
C GLY A 53 0.48 3.25 -6.50
N ARG A 54 0.56 4.29 -5.68
CA ARG A 54 1.78 4.67 -4.97
C ARG A 54 1.78 4.04 -3.59
N THR A 55 2.93 3.60 -3.13
CA THR A 55 3.18 3.29 -1.73
C THR A 55 4.12 4.34 -1.15
N ASP A 56 3.93 4.68 0.12
CA ASP A 56 4.79 5.63 0.83
C ASP A 56 6.17 5.01 1.12
N ALA A 57 7.13 5.85 1.50
CA ALA A 57 8.42 5.40 2.00
C ALA A 57 8.25 4.40 3.16
N GLY A 58 8.94 3.28 3.11
CA GLY A 58 8.90 2.23 4.13
C GLY A 58 7.68 1.30 4.08
N VAL A 59 6.73 1.50 3.18
CA VAL A 59 5.55 0.64 3.01
C VAL A 59 5.90 -0.56 2.13
N HIS A 60 5.39 -1.74 2.51
CA HIS A 60 5.64 -3.02 1.83
C HIS A 60 4.51 -3.41 0.88
N ALA A 61 4.78 -4.38 0.02
CA ALA A 61 3.75 -5.03 -0.77
C ALA A 61 4.02 -6.54 -0.93
N LYS A 62 2.95 -7.34 -0.86
CA LYS A 62 2.96 -8.76 -1.24
C LYS A 62 2.42 -9.00 -2.64
N ALA A 63 1.64 -8.07 -3.19
CA ALA A 63 1.05 -8.21 -4.51
C ALA A 63 0.78 -6.86 -5.18
N MET A 64 1.81 -6.03 -5.31
CA MET A 64 1.75 -4.85 -6.17
C MET A 64 1.58 -5.28 -7.62
N ILE A 65 0.67 -4.65 -8.34
CA ILE A 65 0.51 -4.87 -9.78
C ILE A 65 1.06 -3.67 -10.54
N ALA A 66 1.87 -3.96 -11.55
CA ALA A 66 2.35 -2.95 -12.48
C ALA A 66 2.22 -3.45 -13.92
N ASN A 67 2.32 -2.55 -14.88
CA ASN A 67 2.46 -2.91 -16.28
C ASN A 67 3.52 -2.05 -16.98
N ALA A 68 4.14 -2.61 -18.02
CA ALA A 68 5.06 -1.91 -18.90
C ALA A 68 4.96 -2.44 -20.32
N PHE A 69 5.22 -1.56 -21.29
CA PHE A 69 5.36 -1.96 -22.69
C PHE A 69 6.82 -2.27 -22.98
N LEU A 70 7.10 -3.51 -23.40
CA LEU A 70 8.43 -3.98 -23.73
C LEU A 70 8.49 -4.44 -25.20
N ASP A 71 9.62 -4.23 -25.84
CA ASP A 71 9.93 -4.82 -27.15
C ASP A 71 10.94 -5.96 -26.91
N THR A 72 10.40 -7.18 -26.82
CA THR A 72 11.18 -8.38 -26.53
C THR A 72 10.47 -9.63 -27.06
N ASP A 73 11.26 -10.64 -27.43
CA ASP A 73 10.76 -11.97 -27.80
C ASP A 73 10.90 -12.98 -26.65
N MET A 74 11.27 -12.52 -25.46
CA MET A 74 11.39 -13.38 -24.28
C MET A 74 10.01 -13.86 -23.81
N SER A 75 9.94 -15.11 -23.37
CA SER A 75 8.74 -15.62 -22.69
C SER A 75 8.51 -14.93 -21.34
N THR A 76 7.28 -14.93 -20.84
CA THR A 76 6.95 -14.35 -19.54
C THR A 76 7.76 -14.93 -18.40
N ASP A 77 8.06 -16.24 -18.43
CA ASP A 77 8.93 -16.89 -17.45
C ASP A 77 10.38 -16.42 -17.56
N ALA A 78 10.90 -16.26 -18.78
CA ALA A 78 12.26 -15.77 -19.00
C ALA A 78 12.41 -14.31 -18.52
N ILE A 79 11.38 -13.46 -18.73
CA ILE A 79 11.35 -12.09 -18.20
C ILE A 79 11.38 -12.11 -16.67
N ARG A 80 10.51 -12.91 -16.02
CA ARG A 80 10.47 -13.06 -14.56
C ARG A 80 11.83 -13.48 -14.00
N ASP A 81 12.44 -14.51 -14.60
CA ASP A 81 13.68 -15.11 -14.10
C ASP A 81 14.88 -14.15 -14.30
N TYR A 82 14.92 -13.43 -15.44
CA TYR A 82 15.90 -12.38 -15.66
C TYR A 82 15.77 -11.28 -14.61
N MET A 83 14.54 -10.76 -14.40
CA MET A 83 14.32 -9.70 -13.42
C MET A 83 14.72 -10.13 -12.01
N ASN A 84 14.33 -11.31 -11.56
CA ASN A 84 14.68 -11.82 -10.23
C ASN A 84 16.18 -12.10 -10.07
N ARG A 85 16.92 -12.32 -11.16
CA ARG A 85 18.38 -12.46 -11.12
C ARG A 85 19.10 -11.14 -10.85
N TYR A 86 18.54 -10.02 -11.30
CA TYR A 86 19.22 -8.71 -11.28
C TYR A 86 18.58 -7.69 -10.35
N LEU A 87 17.38 -7.93 -9.87
CA LEU A 87 16.75 -7.10 -8.84
C LEU A 87 17.43 -7.32 -7.48
N PRO A 88 17.41 -6.30 -6.60
CA PRO A 88 17.82 -6.48 -5.20
C PRO A 88 16.97 -7.53 -4.48
N ASP A 89 17.54 -8.20 -3.46
CA ASP A 89 16.90 -9.30 -2.70
C ASP A 89 15.57 -8.92 -2.04
N ASP A 90 15.30 -7.63 -1.87
CA ASP A 90 14.08 -7.09 -1.28
C ASP A 90 12.99 -6.71 -2.31
N ILE A 91 13.19 -7.03 -3.60
CA ILE A 91 12.20 -6.89 -4.67
C ILE A 91 12.13 -8.19 -5.48
N CYS A 92 10.93 -8.76 -5.58
CA CYS A 92 10.72 -10.02 -6.31
C CYS A 92 9.54 -9.89 -7.28
N ILE A 93 9.72 -10.33 -8.51
CA ILE A 93 8.66 -10.51 -9.49
C ILE A 93 8.06 -11.90 -9.30
N LEU A 94 6.83 -11.95 -8.82
CA LEU A 94 6.12 -13.21 -8.56
C LEU A 94 5.55 -13.82 -9.85
N GLU A 95 5.07 -12.98 -10.75
CA GLU A 95 4.41 -13.39 -11.98
C GLU A 95 4.57 -12.32 -13.05
N VAL A 96 4.74 -12.73 -14.30
CA VAL A 96 4.63 -11.91 -15.50
C VAL A 96 3.59 -12.53 -16.41
N LYS A 97 2.67 -11.71 -16.93
CA LYS A 97 1.65 -12.12 -17.91
C LYS A 97 1.61 -11.11 -19.05
N GLU A 98 1.32 -11.60 -20.24
CA GLU A 98 0.89 -10.73 -21.32
C GLU A 98 -0.42 -10.04 -20.96
N ALA A 99 -0.55 -8.80 -21.32
CA ALA A 99 -1.75 -8.01 -21.03
C ALA A 99 -2.28 -7.38 -22.32
N ALA A 100 -3.60 -7.19 -22.37
CA ALA A 100 -4.21 -6.45 -23.47
C ALA A 100 -3.54 -5.07 -23.62
N GLU A 101 -3.41 -4.57 -24.84
CA GLU A 101 -2.80 -3.27 -25.15
C GLU A 101 -3.40 -2.13 -24.30
N ARG A 102 -4.70 -2.13 -24.10
CA ARG A 102 -5.44 -1.13 -23.30
C ARG A 102 -5.42 -1.37 -21.78
N PHE A 103 -4.72 -2.42 -21.30
CA PHE A 103 -4.61 -2.66 -19.87
C PHE A 103 -3.73 -1.60 -19.24
N HIS A 104 -4.23 -1.03 -18.15
CA HIS A 104 -3.51 -0.02 -17.34
C HIS A 104 -3.69 -0.36 -15.86
N SER A 105 -2.61 -0.74 -15.19
CA SER A 105 -2.61 -1.25 -13.81
C SER A 105 -3.31 -0.33 -12.81
N ARG A 106 -3.26 1.00 -13.01
CA ARG A 106 -3.88 1.97 -12.10
C ARG A 106 -5.36 2.19 -12.38
N TYR A 107 -5.72 2.39 -13.66
CA TYR A 107 -7.09 2.80 -14.03
C TYR A 107 -8.06 1.64 -14.16
N LYS A 108 -7.56 0.42 -14.28
CA LYS A 108 -8.37 -0.80 -14.35
C LYS A 108 -8.53 -1.51 -13.00
N ALA A 109 -7.83 -1.05 -11.95
CA ALA A 109 -7.99 -1.58 -10.61
C ALA A 109 -9.37 -1.18 -10.06
N VAL A 110 -10.13 -2.16 -9.55
CA VAL A 110 -11.48 -1.99 -8.99
C VAL A 110 -11.48 -2.10 -7.47
N GLY A 111 -10.48 -2.73 -6.88
CA GLY A 111 -10.33 -2.87 -5.43
C GLY A 111 -8.87 -3.02 -5.01
N LYS A 112 -8.58 -2.70 -3.75
CA LYS A 112 -7.26 -2.87 -3.14
C LYS A 112 -7.40 -3.30 -1.70
N THR A 113 -6.61 -4.31 -1.33
CA THR A 113 -6.53 -4.79 0.06
C THR A 113 -5.20 -4.40 0.67
N TYR A 114 -5.24 -3.80 1.84
CA TYR A 114 -4.09 -3.51 2.68
C TYR A 114 -4.20 -4.20 4.02
N CYS A 115 -3.08 -4.62 4.58
CA CYS A 115 -3.00 -5.11 5.95
C CYS A 115 -2.03 -4.23 6.74
N TYR A 116 -2.47 -3.72 7.89
CA TYR A 116 -1.61 -3.06 8.86
C TYR A 116 -1.43 -3.97 10.07
N THR A 117 -0.19 -4.20 10.47
CA THR A 117 0.13 -5.12 11.58
C THR A 117 0.75 -4.36 12.75
N CYS A 118 0.11 -4.46 13.93
CA CYS A 118 0.68 -4.06 15.21
C CYS A 118 1.18 -5.29 15.98
N TYR A 119 2.14 -5.07 16.86
CA TYR A 119 2.66 -6.05 17.79
C TYR A 119 2.58 -5.50 19.22
N THR A 120 1.96 -6.25 20.15
CA THR A 120 1.64 -5.83 21.52
C THR A 120 2.37 -6.64 22.60
N GLY A 121 3.45 -7.31 22.27
CA GLY A 121 4.18 -8.15 23.23
C GLY A 121 4.95 -7.34 24.27
N PRO A 122 5.34 -7.97 25.39
CA PRO A 122 6.09 -7.32 26.47
C PRO A 122 7.51 -6.93 26.06
N LEU A 123 8.03 -7.52 25.00
CA LEU A 123 9.37 -7.26 24.49
C LEU A 123 9.29 -6.82 23.02
N LYS A 124 10.20 -5.93 22.61
CA LYS A 124 10.30 -5.45 21.23
C LYS A 124 10.56 -6.61 20.26
N PRO A 125 9.82 -6.69 19.13
CA PRO A 125 9.92 -7.79 18.17
C PRO A 125 11.12 -7.60 17.22
N VAL A 126 12.34 -7.83 17.69
CA VAL A 126 13.59 -7.48 16.98
C VAL A 126 13.63 -8.06 15.56
N PHE A 127 13.22 -9.31 15.35
CA PHE A 127 13.30 -9.96 14.05
C PHE A 127 12.21 -9.52 13.05
N VAL A 128 11.05 -9.08 13.55
CA VAL A 128 9.93 -8.63 12.70
C VAL A 128 9.70 -7.11 12.78
N ARG A 129 10.56 -6.37 13.47
CA ARG A 129 10.41 -4.92 13.71
C ARG A 129 10.21 -4.09 12.44
N LYS A 130 10.69 -4.58 11.31
CA LYS A 130 10.54 -3.91 10.02
C LYS A 130 9.14 -4.04 9.40
N TYR A 131 8.33 -4.99 9.92
CA TYR A 131 7.04 -5.38 9.33
C TYR A 131 5.87 -5.20 10.28
N VAL A 132 6.10 -4.56 11.44
CA VAL A 132 5.08 -4.30 12.45
C VAL A 132 5.27 -2.92 13.08
N TYR A 133 4.18 -2.37 13.59
CA TYR A 133 4.22 -1.26 14.53
C TYR A 133 4.16 -1.82 15.95
N TYR A 134 5.22 -1.64 16.73
CA TYR A 134 5.26 -2.03 18.13
C TYR A 134 4.48 -1.02 18.97
N ILE A 135 3.52 -1.51 19.74
CA ILE A 135 2.74 -0.76 20.72
C ILE A 135 2.88 -1.44 22.08
N GLU A 136 3.14 -0.67 23.13
CA GLU A 136 3.44 -1.22 24.48
C GLU A 136 2.19 -1.76 25.15
N GLU A 137 1.06 -1.10 24.94
CA GLU A 137 -0.24 -1.45 25.53
C GLU A 137 -1.13 -2.16 24.53
N THR A 138 -1.97 -3.07 25.02
CA THR A 138 -2.99 -3.70 24.18
C THR A 138 -4.22 -2.80 24.12
N PRO A 139 -4.63 -2.31 22.93
CA PRO A 139 -5.82 -1.50 22.79
C PRO A 139 -7.11 -2.34 22.94
N ASP A 140 -8.19 -1.67 23.26
CA ASP A 140 -9.55 -2.25 23.30
C ASP A 140 -10.02 -2.59 21.87
N ILE A 141 -10.01 -3.89 21.55
CA ILE A 141 -10.39 -4.39 20.21
C ILE A 141 -11.86 -4.11 19.91
N VAL A 142 -12.76 -4.28 20.92
CA VAL A 142 -14.21 -4.11 20.73
C VAL A 142 -14.54 -2.68 20.31
N LYS A 143 -13.99 -1.70 21.04
CA LYS A 143 -14.17 -0.28 20.68
C LYS A 143 -13.61 0.06 19.31
N MET A 144 -12.45 -0.53 18.94
CA MET A 144 -11.90 -0.34 17.59
C MET A 144 -12.79 -0.94 16.51
N GLU A 145 -13.41 -2.11 16.73
CA GLU A 145 -14.35 -2.73 15.79
C GLU A 145 -15.64 -1.90 15.64
N GLU A 146 -16.14 -1.30 16.74
CA GLU A 146 -17.28 -0.37 16.69
C GLU A 146 -16.93 0.87 15.85
N ALA A 147 -15.77 1.49 16.08
CA ALA A 147 -15.31 2.64 15.30
C ALA A 147 -15.06 2.26 13.83
N ALA A 148 -14.52 1.07 13.56
CA ALA A 148 -14.28 0.57 12.20
C ALA A 148 -15.58 0.49 11.39
N LYS A 149 -16.70 0.09 12.00
CA LYS A 149 -18.02 0.07 11.34
C LYS A 149 -18.44 1.46 10.87
N LEU A 150 -18.15 2.51 11.67
CA LEU A 150 -18.47 3.89 11.32
C LEU A 150 -17.52 4.47 10.24
N LEU A 151 -16.33 3.89 10.10
CA LEU A 151 -15.35 4.31 9.08
C LEU A 151 -15.58 3.64 7.72
N MET A 152 -16.43 2.62 7.63
CA MET A 152 -16.78 1.97 6.37
C MET A 152 -17.87 2.72 5.62
N GLY A 153 -17.89 2.57 4.31
CA GLY A 153 -18.90 3.15 3.41
C GLY A 153 -18.30 4.10 2.37
N VAL A 154 -19.18 4.79 1.67
CA VAL A 154 -18.84 5.84 0.72
C VAL A 154 -18.84 7.17 1.45
N HIS A 155 -17.67 7.74 1.71
CA HIS A 155 -17.49 8.98 2.45
C HIS A 155 -16.49 9.91 1.77
N ASP A 156 -16.52 11.17 2.12
CA ASP A 156 -15.44 12.12 1.85
C ASP A 156 -14.33 11.95 2.91
N TYR A 157 -13.27 11.23 2.55
CA TYR A 157 -12.14 10.94 3.46
C TYR A 157 -11.09 12.07 3.50
N ALA A 158 -11.49 13.34 3.31
CA ALA A 158 -10.56 14.47 3.35
C ALA A 158 -9.76 14.55 4.66
N SER A 159 -10.40 14.29 5.83
CA SER A 159 -9.72 14.23 7.14
C SER A 159 -8.68 13.11 7.23
N PHE A 160 -8.77 12.10 6.39
CA PHE A 160 -7.83 10.98 6.34
C PHE A 160 -6.82 11.10 5.18
N CYS A 161 -6.60 12.30 4.66
CA CYS A 161 -5.68 12.58 3.56
C CYS A 161 -4.58 13.55 3.99
N SER A 162 -3.31 13.17 3.80
CA SER A 162 -2.16 14.05 4.11
C SER A 162 -1.84 15.04 2.99
N ASN A 163 -2.61 15.06 1.89
CA ASN A 163 -2.41 16.01 0.81
C ASN A 163 -3.47 17.12 0.84
N PRO A 164 -3.20 18.28 1.47
CA PRO A 164 -4.16 19.37 1.58
C PRO A 164 -4.44 20.06 0.23
N LYS A 165 -3.57 19.86 -0.77
CA LYS A 165 -3.69 20.47 -2.12
C LYS A 165 -4.26 19.48 -3.14
N MET A 166 -4.98 18.47 -2.69
CA MET A 166 -5.52 17.46 -3.59
C MET A 166 -6.60 18.05 -4.50
N LYS A 167 -6.34 18.07 -5.82
CA LYS A 167 -7.28 18.57 -6.83
C LYS A 167 -8.38 17.58 -7.22
N LYS A 168 -8.18 16.29 -6.95
CA LYS A 168 -9.15 15.23 -7.26
C LYS A 168 -10.08 15.00 -6.07
N SER A 169 -11.24 14.42 -6.33
CA SER A 169 -12.19 14.04 -5.29
C SER A 169 -11.52 13.21 -4.18
N THR A 170 -11.88 13.52 -2.94
CA THR A 170 -11.49 12.78 -1.72
C THR A 170 -12.52 11.73 -1.33
N VAL A 171 -13.63 11.63 -2.08
CA VAL A 171 -14.64 10.58 -1.89
C VAL A 171 -14.05 9.22 -2.27
N ARG A 172 -14.17 8.24 -1.36
CA ARG A 172 -13.76 6.85 -1.54
C ARG A 172 -14.82 5.92 -0.98
N GLU A 173 -14.76 4.67 -1.40
CA GLU A 173 -15.50 3.58 -0.79
C GLU A 173 -14.52 2.67 -0.04
N VAL A 174 -14.75 2.50 1.24
CA VAL A 174 -14.08 1.50 2.08
C VAL A 174 -15.16 0.49 2.47
N ASP A 175 -15.17 -0.64 1.82
CA ASP A 175 -16.23 -1.65 1.98
C ASP A 175 -15.93 -2.64 3.10
N SER A 176 -14.67 -2.77 3.52
CA SER A 176 -14.30 -3.66 4.63
C SER A 176 -13.15 -3.11 5.47
N ILE A 177 -13.34 -3.14 6.78
CA ILE A 177 -12.29 -2.98 7.81
C ILE A 177 -12.45 -4.12 8.80
N GLN A 178 -11.51 -5.06 8.80
CA GLN A 178 -11.50 -6.20 9.71
C GLN A 178 -10.33 -6.09 10.68
N ILE A 179 -10.60 -6.29 11.97
CA ILE A 179 -9.59 -6.29 13.03
C ILE A 179 -9.49 -7.69 13.60
N THR A 180 -8.30 -8.26 13.63
CA THR A 180 -8.06 -9.59 14.18
C THR A 180 -6.90 -9.56 15.15
N LYS A 181 -7.04 -10.24 16.31
CA LYS A 181 -5.97 -10.44 17.28
C LYS A 181 -5.59 -11.90 17.36
N LYS A 182 -4.33 -12.22 17.13
CA LYS A 182 -3.78 -13.56 17.29
C LYS A 182 -2.45 -13.49 18.04
N GLY A 183 -2.47 -13.97 19.29
CA GLY A 183 -1.34 -13.81 20.19
C GLY A 183 -1.00 -12.33 20.40
N GLN A 184 0.23 -11.97 20.12
CA GLN A 184 0.74 -10.61 20.25
C GLN A 184 0.50 -9.73 19.01
N TYR A 185 -0.10 -10.27 17.95
CA TYR A 185 -0.34 -9.56 16.71
C TYR A 185 -1.78 -9.07 16.62
N ILE A 186 -1.94 -7.80 16.27
CA ILE A 186 -3.22 -7.20 15.87
C ILE A 186 -3.08 -6.82 14.40
N ARG A 187 -4.01 -7.29 13.56
CA ARG A 187 -4.05 -6.98 12.13
C ARG A 187 -5.32 -6.25 11.78
N PHE A 188 -5.15 -5.16 11.06
CA PHE A 188 -6.21 -4.36 10.47
C PHE A 188 -6.17 -4.61 8.97
N THR A 189 -7.19 -5.24 8.42
CA THR A 189 -7.31 -5.49 6.98
C THR A 189 -8.35 -4.53 6.41
N TYR A 190 -7.92 -3.73 5.44
CA TYR A 190 -8.75 -2.74 4.77
C TYR A 190 -8.95 -3.16 3.32
N HIS A 191 -10.20 -3.12 2.84
CA HIS A 191 -10.53 -3.22 1.43
C HIS A 191 -11.34 -2.01 0.98
N GLY A 192 -11.17 -1.58 -0.28
CA GLY A 192 -11.90 -0.46 -0.86
C GLY A 192 -11.46 -0.18 -2.29
N THR A 193 -12.21 0.65 -3.00
CA THR A 193 -11.97 0.98 -4.42
C THR A 193 -10.68 1.76 -4.64
N GLY A 194 -10.19 2.45 -3.60
CA GLY A 194 -8.92 3.19 -3.63
C GLY A 194 -8.71 3.98 -2.36
N PHE A 195 -7.46 4.35 -2.09
CA PHE A 195 -7.06 5.05 -0.88
C PHE A 195 -6.32 6.35 -1.22
N LEU A 196 -6.52 7.37 -0.39
CA LEU A 196 -5.83 8.65 -0.45
C LEU A 196 -4.41 8.53 0.14
N GLN A 197 -3.62 9.58 -0.01
CA GLN A 197 -2.28 9.64 0.56
C GLN A 197 -2.34 9.46 2.09
N HIS A 198 -1.60 8.47 2.60
CA HIS A 198 -1.53 8.05 4.01
C HIS A 198 -2.86 7.53 4.61
N MET A 199 -3.95 7.44 3.85
CA MET A 199 -5.29 7.17 4.36
C MET A 199 -5.35 5.94 5.27
N VAL A 200 -4.84 4.78 4.83
CA VAL A 200 -4.87 3.55 5.65
C VAL A 200 -4.13 3.72 6.98
N ARG A 201 -2.99 4.42 6.96
CA ARG A 201 -2.19 4.69 8.15
C ARG A 201 -2.89 5.66 9.11
N ILE A 202 -3.63 6.64 8.59
CA ILE A 202 -4.41 7.59 9.40
C ILE A 202 -5.65 6.89 9.98
N LEU A 203 -6.35 6.07 9.19
CA LEU A 203 -7.45 5.23 9.67
C LEU A 203 -6.98 4.34 10.83
N THR A 204 -5.81 3.69 10.67
CA THR A 204 -5.22 2.85 11.72
C THR A 204 -4.88 3.67 12.98
N GLY A 205 -4.26 4.84 12.82
CA GLY A 205 -3.94 5.71 13.95
C GLY A 205 -5.20 6.18 14.70
N THR A 206 -6.26 6.51 13.96
CA THR A 206 -7.56 6.89 14.54
C THR A 206 -8.19 5.74 15.32
N LEU A 207 -8.18 4.52 14.76
CA LEU A 207 -8.66 3.32 15.46
C LEU A 207 -7.84 3.01 16.72
N LEU A 208 -6.51 3.18 16.65
CA LEU A 208 -5.66 2.99 17.82
C LEU A 208 -5.93 4.03 18.92
N GLU A 209 -6.21 5.31 18.57
CA GLU A 209 -6.65 6.31 19.55
C GLU A 209 -7.94 5.90 20.25
N VAL A 210 -8.90 5.34 19.51
CA VAL A 210 -10.13 4.78 20.10
C VAL A 210 -9.82 3.61 21.02
N GLY A 211 -8.98 2.68 20.58
CA GLY A 211 -8.59 1.51 21.36
C GLY A 211 -7.86 1.84 22.66
N PHE A 212 -7.11 2.94 22.68
CA PHE A 212 -6.43 3.44 23.88
C PHE A 212 -7.30 4.39 24.72
N GLY A 213 -8.58 4.60 24.38
CA GLY A 213 -9.47 5.50 25.11
C GLY A 213 -9.10 6.98 24.98
N LYS A 214 -8.28 7.35 23.99
CA LYS A 214 -7.89 8.74 23.70
C LYS A 214 -8.90 9.46 22.80
N ARG A 215 -9.84 8.71 22.25
CA ARG A 215 -10.90 9.18 21.34
C ARG A 215 -12.16 8.38 21.60
N ASP A 216 -13.30 9.06 21.66
CA ASP A 216 -14.59 8.39 21.73
C ASP A 216 -15.02 7.85 20.36
N VAL A 217 -15.68 6.69 20.34
CA VAL A 217 -16.25 6.08 19.13
C VAL A 217 -17.24 7.05 18.47
N SER A 218 -18.05 7.76 19.25
CA SER A 218 -19.05 8.71 18.77
C SER A 218 -18.48 9.90 17.98
N SER A 219 -17.19 10.20 18.13
CA SER A 219 -16.53 11.29 17.39
C SER A 219 -16.18 10.96 15.93
N ILE A 220 -16.31 9.68 15.52
CA ILE A 220 -15.91 9.27 14.15
C ILE A 220 -16.72 9.96 13.04
N PRO A 221 -18.07 10.07 13.12
CA PRO A 221 -18.84 10.77 12.08
C PRO A 221 -18.43 12.24 11.90
N GLU A 222 -18.06 12.93 12.98
CA GLU A 222 -17.64 14.33 12.94
C GLU A 222 -16.39 14.54 12.08
N LEU A 223 -15.52 13.52 11.96
CA LEU A 223 -14.33 13.60 11.12
C LEU A 223 -14.65 13.71 9.62
N PHE A 224 -15.75 13.13 9.17
CA PHE A 224 -16.20 13.25 7.77
C PHE A 224 -16.78 14.62 7.49
N GLU A 225 -17.52 15.20 8.45
CA GLU A 225 -18.12 16.52 8.34
C GLU A 225 -17.07 17.63 8.38
N ALA A 226 -16.08 17.49 9.26
CA ALA A 226 -15.04 18.49 9.48
C ALA A 226 -14.10 18.66 8.28
N LYS A 227 -13.80 17.59 7.53
CA LYS A 227 -12.85 17.57 6.40
C LYS A 227 -11.49 18.16 6.75
N ASP A 228 -11.08 18.00 8.00
CA ASP A 228 -9.84 18.53 8.57
C ASP A 228 -8.92 17.40 9.03
N ARG A 229 -7.73 17.32 8.39
CA ARG A 229 -6.71 16.31 8.73
C ARG A 229 -6.25 16.39 10.20
N SER A 230 -6.23 17.57 10.78
CA SER A 230 -5.75 17.78 12.15
C SER A 230 -6.63 17.13 13.21
N LEU A 231 -7.90 16.90 12.91
CA LEU A 231 -8.86 16.27 13.80
C LEU A 231 -8.82 14.73 13.74
N ALA A 232 -8.33 14.14 12.66
CA ALA A 232 -8.14 12.69 12.58
C ALA A 232 -6.90 12.24 13.38
N GLY A 233 -6.82 10.94 13.68
CA GLY A 233 -5.73 10.37 14.45
C GLY A 233 -4.36 10.50 13.78
N PHE A 234 -3.32 10.13 14.50
CA PHE A 234 -1.94 10.19 14.00
C PHE A 234 -1.73 9.29 12.76
N THR A 235 -0.72 9.61 11.97
CA THR A 235 -0.32 8.73 10.85
C THR A 235 0.53 7.59 11.40
N ALA A 236 -0.03 6.38 11.46
CA ALA A 236 0.67 5.20 11.95
C ALA A 236 1.95 4.92 11.14
N PRO A 237 3.04 4.39 11.75
CA PRO A 237 4.32 4.12 11.09
C PRO A 237 4.16 3.28 9.81
N ALA A 238 4.97 3.56 8.79
CA ALA A 238 4.91 2.86 7.51
C ALA A 238 5.23 1.36 7.62
N SER A 239 6.11 0.99 8.53
CA SER A 239 6.59 -0.39 8.74
C SER A 239 5.48 -1.42 9.01
N GLY A 240 4.34 -0.99 9.57
CA GLY A 240 3.20 -1.89 9.79
C GLY A 240 2.36 -2.15 8.54
N LEU A 241 2.51 -1.34 7.48
CA LEU A 241 1.61 -1.36 6.31
C LEU A 241 2.16 -2.21 5.17
N CYS A 242 1.29 -3.07 4.64
CA CYS A 242 1.58 -3.90 3.47
C CYS A 242 0.37 -3.93 2.52
N MET A 243 0.61 -3.66 1.23
CA MET A 243 -0.38 -3.92 0.17
C MET A 243 -0.46 -5.43 -0.07
N MET A 244 -1.65 -6.01 0.08
CA MET A 244 -1.86 -7.46 0.04
C MET A 244 -2.40 -7.94 -1.29
N GLN A 245 -3.28 -7.16 -1.94
CA GLN A 245 -3.98 -7.56 -3.16
C GLN A 245 -4.48 -6.35 -3.94
N VAL A 246 -4.62 -6.51 -5.24
CA VAL A 246 -5.26 -5.57 -6.16
C VAL A 246 -6.20 -6.33 -7.07
N ASP A 247 -7.46 -5.89 -7.15
CA ASP A 247 -8.52 -6.53 -7.89
C ASP A 247 -8.75 -5.85 -9.24
N TYR A 248 -9.00 -6.67 -10.26
CA TYR A 248 -9.30 -6.27 -11.63
C TYR A 248 -10.48 -7.08 -12.13
N ASN A 249 -11.30 -6.47 -13.00
CA ASN A 249 -12.35 -7.16 -13.76
C ASN A 249 -11.77 -7.97 -14.91
#